data_647495a6229e4f67850a3987fbb1e382
#
_entry.id   647495a6229e4f67850a3987fbb1e382
#
_cell.length_a   1.000
_cell.length_b   1.000
_cell.length_c   1.000
_cell.angle_alpha   90.00
_cell.angle_beta   90.00
_cell.angle_gamma   90.00
#
_symmetry.space_group_name_H-M   'P 1'
#
loop_
_entity.id
_entity.type
_entity.pdbx_description
1 polymer ?
#
loop_
_entity_poly.entity_id
_entity_poly.type
_entity_poly.pdbx_seq_one_letter_code
_entity_poly.pdbx_strand_id
1 'polypeptide(L)'
;IRDFENLLPYIDHLQPTTILVFLYKNKKPDKRKGVFKKLSSSSHCIYFESAKLYDNKIPDWIISYCKDKKYMISLKAAGILAESLGNDLSKVANELDKLMLLLPGGGEIKENLVEEHTGISKEFNTFELTAAIIQMDHLKANRIVNYFEANPKNNPLVLTISMLFRYFLNLLTYHYQKKSTPNQQEMARLLGINPYFLKDYTEGAKRY
;
A
#
# COMPACT_ATOMS: atom_id res chain seq x y z
N ILE A 1 -5.92 7.10 -29.59
CA ILE A 1 -4.89 6.05 -29.65
C ILE A 1 -4.84 5.37 -31.05
N ARG A 2 -5.69 5.75 -31.98
CA ARG A 2 -5.54 5.31 -33.40
C ARG A 2 -4.20 5.79 -33.98
N ASP A 3 -3.69 6.90 -33.48
CA ASP A 3 -2.51 7.60 -34.05
C ASP A 3 -1.14 7.04 -33.60
N PHE A 4 -1.09 6.16 -32.58
CA PHE A 4 0.17 5.54 -32.16
C PHE A 4 0.78 4.60 -33.22
N GLU A 5 -0.03 4.01 -34.06
CA GLU A 5 0.44 3.18 -35.19
C GLU A 5 1.25 3.99 -36.19
N ASN A 6 0.96 5.29 -36.30
CA ASN A 6 1.69 6.22 -37.20
C ASN A 6 3.13 6.50 -36.73
N LEU A 7 3.50 6.10 -35.52
CA LEU A 7 4.86 6.20 -35.01
C LEU A 7 5.77 5.05 -35.44
N LEU A 8 5.22 3.99 -36.00
CA LEU A 8 6.03 2.85 -36.46
C LEU A 8 7.17 3.26 -37.41
N PRO A 9 6.94 4.07 -38.45
CA PRO A 9 8.03 4.51 -39.35
C PRO A 9 9.10 5.34 -38.63
N TYR A 10 8.71 6.14 -37.64
CA TYR A 10 9.65 6.94 -36.86
C TYR A 10 10.51 6.07 -35.93
N ILE A 11 9.94 5.04 -35.34
CA ILE A 11 10.68 4.09 -34.47
C ILE A 11 11.74 3.32 -35.31
N ASP A 12 11.50 3.12 -36.59
CA ASP A 12 12.46 2.49 -37.49
C ASP A 12 13.64 3.40 -37.85
N HIS A 13 13.42 4.70 -37.88
CA HIS A 13 14.39 5.72 -38.31
C HIS A 13 14.49 6.81 -37.21
N LEU A 14 14.91 6.41 -36.01
CA LEU A 14 15.07 7.33 -34.89
C LEU A 14 16.14 8.36 -35.17
N GLN A 15 15.83 9.63 -34.89
CA GLN A 15 16.77 10.72 -34.98
C GLN A 15 17.72 10.71 -33.77
N PRO A 16 19.04 10.51 -33.95
CA PRO A 16 19.98 10.32 -32.83
C PRO A 16 20.09 11.52 -31.88
N THR A 17 19.74 12.72 -32.37
CA THR A 17 19.83 13.97 -31.60
C THR A 17 18.56 14.30 -30.82
N THR A 18 17.53 13.42 -30.87
CA THR A 18 16.22 13.71 -30.28
C THR A 18 15.83 12.67 -29.27
N ILE A 19 15.45 13.11 -28.07
CA ILE A 19 14.83 12.25 -27.05
C ILE A 19 13.32 12.49 -27.12
N LEU A 20 12.56 11.47 -27.52
CA LEU A 20 11.11 11.52 -27.59
C LEU A 20 10.50 10.73 -26.42
N VAL A 21 9.72 11.42 -25.57
CA VAL A 21 9.10 10.83 -24.38
C VAL A 21 7.58 10.85 -24.52
N PHE A 22 6.96 9.66 -24.44
CA PHE A 22 5.51 9.52 -24.41
C PHE A 22 5.03 9.18 -23.01
N LEU A 23 4.19 10.02 -22.43
CA LEU A 23 3.51 9.78 -21.16
C LEU A 23 2.09 9.27 -21.44
N TYR A 24 1.86 7.99 -21.14
CA TYR A 24 0.56 7.35 -21.32
C TYR A 24 -0.09 7.07 -19.96
N LYS A 25 -1.09 7.88 -19.59
CA LYS A 25 -1.80 7.82 -18.30
C LYS A 25 -3.20 7.21 -18.44
N ASN A 26 -3.68 6.60 -17.35
CA ASN A 26 -5.08 6.20 -17.12
C ASN A 26 -5.61 5.01 -17.95
N LYS A 27 -4.83 4.46 -18.87
CA LYS A 27 -5.20 3.24 -19.63
C LYS A 27 -3.99 2.34 -19.79
N LYS A 28 -4.22 1.05 -19.89
CA LYS A 28 -3.16 0.11 -20.29
C LYS A 28 -3.06 0.11 -21.81
N PRO A 29 -1.86 0.18 -22.36
CA PRO A 29 -1.68 0.04 -23.81
C PRO A 29 -1.99 -1.40 -24.24
N ASP A 30 -2.55 -1.56 -25.44
CA ASP A 30 -2.71 -2.90 -26.03
C ASP A 30 -1.35 -3.39 -26.52
N LYS A 31 -0.71 -4.26 -25.74
CA LYS A 31 0.62 -4.81 -26.03
C LYS A 31 0.66 -5.68 -27.30
N ARG A 32 -0.48 -6.05 -27.87
CA ARG A 32 -0.58 -6.80 -29.11
C ARG A 32 -0.33 -5.94 -30.33
N LYS A 33 -0.50 -4.61 -30.21
CA LYS A 33 -0.28 -3.67 -31.30
C LYS A 33 1.18 -3.59 -31.71
N GLY A 34 1.41 -3.42 -33.02
CA GLY A 34 2.75 -3.41 -33.64
C GLY A 34 3.70 -2.40 -32.99
N VAL A 35 3.21 -1.18 -32.71
CA VAL A 35 4.01 -0.12 -32.10
C VAL A 35 4.55 -0.54 -30.71
N PHE A 36 3.75 -1.18 -29.87
CA PHE A 36 4.20 -1.59 -28.53
C PHE A 36 5.14 -2.80 -28.57
N LYS A 37 4.91 -3.73 -29.48
CA LYS A 37 5.86 -4.84 -29.73
C LYS A 37 7.23 -4.29 -30.13
N LYS A 38 7.23 -3.31 -31.02
CA LYS A 38 8.47 -2.72 -31.52
C LYS A 38 9.18 -1.88 -30.45
N LEU A 39 8.45 -1.05 -29.68
CA LEU A 39 9.02 -0.31 -28.55
C LEU A 39 9.67 -1.22 -27.51
N SER A 40 9.07 -2.38 -27.22
CA SER A 40 9.60 -3.31 -26.22
C SER A 40 10.77 -4.15 -26.72
N SER A 41 10.95 -4.28 -28.05
CA SER A 41 12.04 -5.07 -28.66
C SER A 41 13.21 -4.22 -29.15
N SER A 42 13.05 -2.90 -29.26
CA SER A 42 14.09 -2.00 -29.76
C SER A 42 15.09 -1.65 -28.65
N SER A 43 16.39 -1.79 -28.96
CA SER A 43 17.47 -1.38 -28.04
C SER A 43 17.58 0.13 -27.82
N HIS A 44 16.96 0.93 -28.69
CA HIS A 44 16.95 2.39 -28.62
C HIS A 44 15.70 2.95 -27.92
N CYS A 45 14.79 2.08 -27.48
CA CYS A 45 13.56 2.47 -26.81
C CYS A 45 13.52 1.92 -25.39
N ILE A 46 13.17 2.77 -24.44
CA ILE A 46 12.90 2.36 -23.05
C ILE A 46 11.39 2.35 -22.87
N TYR A 47 10.83 1.16 -22.65
CA TYR A 47 9.42 0.98 -22.27
C TYR A 47 9.32 0.79 -20.77
N PHE A 48 8.74 1.77 -20.08
CA PHE A 48 8.53 1.72 -18.63
C PHE A 48 7.04 1.65 -18.31
N GLU A 49 6.63 0.65 -17.56
CA GLU A 49 5.26 0.49 -17.08
C GLU A 49 5.22 0.63 -15.56
N SER A 50 4.64 1.73 -15.09
CA SER A 50 4.35 1.91 -13.66
C SER A 50 3.07 1.17 -13.30
N ALA A 51 3.18 -0.03 -12.78
CA ALA A 51 2.03 -0.80 -12.31
C ALA A 51 1.52 -0.23 -10.98
N LYS A 52 0.18 -0.22 -10.81
CA LYS A 52 -0.42 0.12 -9.53
C LYS A 52 0.01 -0.89 -8.46
N LEU A 53 0.52 -0.40 -7.34
CA LEU A 53 0.85 -1.26 -6.21
C LEU A 53 -0.42 -1.84 -5.57
N TYR A 54 -0.34 -3.09 -5.15
CA TYR A 54 -1.36 -3.70 -4.30
C TYR A 54 -1.27 -3.15 -2.89
N ASP A 55 -2.40 -3.08 -2.19
CA ASP A 55 -2.50 -2.48 -0.85
C ASP A 55 -1.51 -3.08 0.15
N ASN A 56 -1.27 -4.38 0.08
CA ASN A 56 -0.30 -5.08 0.93
C ASN A 56 1.17 -4.70 0.68
N LYS A 57 1.45 -3.98 -0.40
CA LYS A 57 2.81 -3.49 -0.76
C LYS A 57 3.02 -2.02 -0.40
N ILE A 58 1.97 -1.33 -0.01
CA ILE A 58 2.08 0.10 0.35
C ILE A 58 2.96 0.32 1.59
N PRO A 59 2.85 -0.44 2.69
CA PRO A 59 3.74 -0.27 3.84
C PRO A 59 5.23 -0.43 3.47
N ASP A 60 5.57 -1.45 2.67
CA ASP A 60 6.94 -1.68 2.22
C ASP A 60 7.44 -0.51 1.35
N TRP A 61 6.58 0.03 0.49
CA TRP A 61 6.89 1.20 -0.32
C TRP A 61 7.11 2.45 0.54
N ILE A 62 6.28 2.68 1.56
CA ILE A 62 6.44 3.79 2.52
C ILE A 62 7.80 3.72 3.20
N ILE A 63 8.19 2.55 3.68
CA ILE A 63 9.49 2.33 4.34
C ILE A 63 10.64 2.64 3.39
N SER A 64 10.56 2.15 2.15
CA SER A 64 11.56 2.42 1.11
C SER A 64 11.66 3.91 0.80
N TYR A 65 10.52 4.59 0.63
CA TYR A 65 10.46 6.02 0.36
C TYR A 65 11.11 6.86 1.47
N CYS A 66 10.85 6.52 2.74
CA CYS A 66 11.50 7.18 3.87
C CYS A 66 13.00 6.94 3.87
N LYS A 67 13.44 5.71 3.63
CA LYS A 67 14.84 5.32 3.59
C LYS A 67 15.61 6.06 2.49
N ASP A 68 15.03 6.19 1.30
CA ASP A 68 15.63 6.91 0.17
C ASP A 68 15.86 8.40 0.51
N LYS A 69 15.01 8.96 1.36
CA LYS A 69 15.13 10.33 1.90
C LYS A 69 15.94 10.41 3.19
N LYS A 70 16.57 9.32 3.63
CA LYS A 70 17.37 9.23 4.86
C LYS A 70 16.58 9.42 6.16
N TYR A 71 15.30 9.08 6.14
CA TYR A 71 14.44 9.00 7.32
C TYR A 71 14.07 7.57 7.64
N MET A 72 13.67 7.33 8.87
CA MET A 72 13.11 6.07 9.32
C MET A 72 11.60 6.23 9.57
N ILE A 73 10.87 5.13 9.52
CA ILE A 73 9.46 5.06 9.92
C ILE A 73 9.20 3.74 10.63
N SER A 74 8.41 3.77 11.70
CA SER A 74 7.99 2.55 12.36
C SER A 74 7.05 1.74 11.46
N LEU A 75 7.10 0.40 11.55
CA LEU A 75 6.22 -0.49 10.77
C LEU A 75 4.74 -0.20 11.04
N LYS A 76 4.41 0.13 12.31
CA LYS A 76 3.05 0.46 12.71
C LYS A 76 2.60 1.78 12.08
N ALA A 77 3.43 2.82 12.10
CA ALA A 77 3.13 4.11 11.45
C ALA A 77 2.96 3.95 9.93
N ALA A 78 3.83 3.16 9.28
CA ALA A 78 3.71 2.86 7.86
C ALA A 78 2.40 2.12 7.54
N GLY A 79 2.01 1.17 8.39
CA GLY A 79 0.73 0.48 8.29
C GLY A 79 -0.46 1.43 8.40
N ILE A 80 -0.50 2.26 9.44
CA ILE A 80 -1.57 3.25 9.68
C ILE A 80 -1.72 4.20 8.48
N LEU A 81 -0.61 4.72 7.95
CA LEU A 81 -0.63 5.60 6.77
C LEU A 81 -1.13 4.87 5.52
N ALA A 82 -0.65 3.66 5.27
CA ALA A 82 -1.08 2.85 4.13
C ALA A 82 -2.58 2.59 4.14
N GLU A 83 -3.13 2.29 5.32
CA GLU A 83 -4.53 1.99 5.52
C GLU A 83 -5.41 3.22 5.30
N SER A 84 -5.02 4.35 5.87
CA SER A 84 -5.80 5.58 5.85
C SER A 84 -5.75 6.30 4.51
N LEU A 85 -4.61 6.26 3.81
CA LEU A 85 -4.40 6.96 2.55
C LEU A 85 -4.61 6.06 1.32
N GLY A 86 -4.63 4.75 1.51
CA GLY A 86 -4.80 3.77 0.44
C GLY A 86 -3.60 3.74 -0.51
N ASN A 87 -3.87 3.35 -1.77
CA ASN A 87 -2.83 3.11 -2.78
C ASN A 87 -2.55 4.32 -3.71
N ASP A 88 -2.98 5.51 -3.32
CA ASP A 88 -2.59 6.75 -4.00
C ASP A 88 -1.20 7.18 -3.50
N LEU A 89 -0.15 6.69 -4.17
CA LEU A 89 1.24 6.95 -3.79
C LEU A 89 1.58 8.43 -3.76
N SER A 90 0.90 9.27 -4.57
CA SER A 90 1.14 10.71 -4.56
C SER A 90 0.65 11.35 -3.27
N LYS A 91 -0.53 10.93 -2.77
CA LYS A 91 -1.04 11.37 -1.47
C LYS A 91 -0.13 10.90 -0.34
N VAL A 92 0.27 9.62 -0.39
CA VAL A 92 1.16 9.04 0.62
C VAL A 92 2.50 9.77 0.65
N ALA A 93 3.12 10.02 -0.52
CA ALA A 93 4.38 10.77 -0.62
C ALA A 93 4.25 12.18 -0.04
N ASN A 94 3.21 12.92 -0.41
CA ASN A 94 2.97 14.28 0.08
C ASN A 94 2.80 14.30 1.61
N GLU A 95 2.12 13.31 2.17
CA GLU A 95 1.93 13.22 3.62
C GLU A 95 3.25 12.89 4.32
N LEU A 96 4.02 11.94 3.80
CA LEU A 96 5.35 11.61 4.32
C LEU A 96 6.30 12.81 4.25
N ASP A 97 6.29 13.57 3.15
CA ASP A 97 7.14 14.75 3.00
C ASP A 97 6.79 15.84 4.04
N LYS A 98 5.50 16.05 4.32
CA LYS A 98 5.07 16.93 5.39
C LYS A 98 5.58 16.48 6.76
N LEU A 99 5.45 15.18 7.07
CA LEU A 99 5.93 14.63 8.34
C LEU A 99 7.45 14.75 8.48
N MET A 100 8.20 14.56 7.38
CA MET A 100 9.66 14.72 7.37
C MET A 100 10.11 16.16 7.64
N LEU A 101 9.35 17.16 7.18
CA LEU A 101 9.65 18.58 7.47
C LEU A 101 9.60 18.93 8.96
N LEU A 102 8.87 18.14 9.76
CA LEU A 102 8.72 18.35 11.20
C LEU A 102 9.84 17.66 12.01
N LEU A 103 10.67 16.84 11.35
CA LEU A 103 11.75 16.10 12.00
C LEU A 103 13.11 16.71 11.68
N PRO A 104 14.05 16.70 12.64
CA PRO A 104 15.45 16.93 12.31
C PRO A 104 15.92 15.91 11.27
N GLY A 105 16.85 16.27 10.39
CA GLY A 105 17.31 15.40 9.31
C GLY A 105 17.69 14.00 9.81
N GLY A 106 17.06 12.97 9.23
CA GLY A 106 17.29 11.56 9.60
C GLY A 106 16.48 11.03 10.78
N GLY A 107 15.46 11.77 11.24
CA GLY A 107 14.59 11.33 12.34
C GLY A 107 13.66 10.16 11.97
N GLU A 108 13.02 9.60 13.00
CA GLU A 108 12.06 8.49 12.86
C GLU A 108 10.62 8.98 12.95
N ILE A 109 9.82 8.66 11.93
CA ILE A 109 8.38 8.89 11.92
C ILE A 109 7.71 7.79 12.76
N LYS A 110 7.17 8.19 13.92
CA LYS A 110 6.43 7.33 14.85
C LYS A 110 4.94 7.63 14.80
N GLU A 111 4.14 6.76 15.41
CA GLU A 111 2.68 6.84 15.46
C GLU A 111 2.19 8.18 16.02
N ASN A 112 2.87 8.72 17.03
CA ASN A 112 2.51 9.99 17.64
C ASN A 112 2.59 11.14 16.64
N LEU A 113 3.65 11.20 15.82
CA LEU A 113 3.82 12.23 14.80
C LEU A 113 2.75 12.11 13.71
N VAL A 114 2.39 10.88 13.32
CA VAL A 114 1.29 10.63 12.38
C VAL A 114 -0.03 11.18 12.97
N GLU A 115 -0.34 10.87 14.22
CA GLU A 115 -1.57 11.31 14.89
C GLU A 115 -1.68 12.83 14.94
N GLU A 116 -0.62 13.51 15.38
CA GLU A 116 -0.63 14.97 15.56
C GLU A 116 -0.83 15.74 14.24
N HIS A 117 -0.29 15.22 13.14
CA HIS A 117 -0.18 16.00 11.90
C HIS A 117 -1.01 15.47 10.73
N THR A 118 -1.56 14.26 10.82
CA THR A 118 -2.42 13.69 9.77
C THR A 118 -3.88 13.56 10.18
N GLY A 119 -4.20 13.79 11.46
CA GLY A 119 -5.54 13.58 12.00
C GLY A 119 -5.95 12.10 12.10
N ILE A 120 -5.00 11.18 11.92
CA ILE A 120 -5.23 9.73 12.06
C ILE A 120 -4.93 9.35 13.51
N SER A 121 -5.94 8.97 14.28
CA SER A 121 -5.75 8.60 15.67
C SER A 121 -4.90 7.34 15.81
N LYS A 122 -3.93 7.38 16.70
CA LYS A 122 -3.10 6.23 17.06
C LYS A 122 -3.87 5.20 17.90
N GLU A 123 -4.87 5.66 18.68
CA GLU A 123 -5.66 4.83 19.59
C GLU A 123 -6.97 4.33 18.95
N PHE A 124 -7.54 5.13 18.04
CA PHE A 124 -8.81 4.87 17.40
C PHE A 124 -8.63 4.75 15.88
N ASN A 125 -8.09 3.62 15.46
CA ASN A 125 -7.92 3.26 14.05
C ASN A 125 -8.32 1.79 13.85
N THR A 126 -8.37 1.33 12.61
CA THR A 126 -8.81 -0.01 12.28
C THR A 126 -7.86 -1.11 12.76
N PHE A 127 -6.56 -0.84 12.93
CA PHE A 127 -5.63 -1.79 13.57
C PHE A 127 -5.98 -1.99 15.04
N GLU A 128 -6.23 -0.90 15.76
CA GLU A 128 -6.60 -0.98 17.17
C GLU A 128 -7.99 -1.63 17.36
N LEU A 129 -8.92 -1.40 16.40
CA LEU A 129 -10.19 -2.11 16.39
C LEU A 129 -10.00 -3.62 16.20
N THR A 130 -9.20 -4.00 15.21
CA THR A 130 -8.87 -5.40 14.94
C THR A 130 -8.18 -6.04 16.14
N ALA A 131 -7.21 -5.36 16.75
CA ALA A 131 -6.51 -5.83 17.94
C ALA A 131 -7.47 -6.01 19.14
N ALA A 132 -8.40 -5.08 19.36
CA ALA A 132 -9.42 -5.18 20.39
C ALA A 132 -10.35 -6.38 20.17
N ILE A 133 -10.75 -6.63 18.91
CA ILE A 133 -11.56 -7.80 18.55
C ILE A 133 -10.77 -9.08 18.81
N ILE A 134 -9.50 -9.17 18.39
CA ILE A 134 -8.64 -10.33 18.65
C ILE A 134 -8.52 -10.61 20.15
N GLN A 135 -8.35 -9.56 20.95
CA GLN A 135 -8.19 -9.67 22.41
C GLN A 135 -9.50 -9.87 23.14
N MET A 136 -10.65 -9.84 22.46
CA MET A 136 -12.00 -9.87 23.05
C MET A 136 -12.26 -8.69 23.99
N ASP A 137 -11.56 -7.56 23.76
CA ASP A 137 -11.77 -6.32 24.51
C ASP A 137 -12.97 -5.56 23.93
N HIS A 138 -14.16 -5.98 24.37
CA HIS A 138 -15.43 -5.40 23.91
C HIS A 138 -15.54 -3.91 24.26
N LEU A 139 -14.97 -3.48 25.39
CA LEU A 139 -15.03 -2.10 25.82
C LEU A 139 -14.21 -1.20 24.89
N LYS A 140 -12.98 -1.60 24.59
CA LYS A 140 -12.10 -0.89 23.65
C LYS A 140 -12.69 -0.90 22.24
N ALA A 141 -13.19 -2.03 21.76
CA ALA A 141 -13.83 -2.14 20.44
C ALA A 141 -15.01 -1.17 20.32
N ASN A 142 -15.91 -1.12 21.29
CA ASN A 142 -17.05 -0.19 21.30
C ASN A 142 -16.60 1.29 21.34
N ARG A 143 -15.57 1.64 22.11
CA ARG A 143 -15.02 2.99 22.13
C ARG A 143 -14.50 3.41 20.75
N ILE A 144 -13.81 2.51 20.05
CA ILE A 144 -13.29 2.77 18.70
C ILE A 144 -14.45 2.95 17.70
N VAL A 145 -15.47 2.09 17.75
CA VAL A 145 -16.64 2.21 16.87
C VAL A 145 -17.38 3.53 17.09
N ASN A 146 -17.60 3.91 18.35
CA ASN A 146 -18.24 5.20 18.68
C ASN A 146 -17.40 6.40 18.17
N TYR A 147 -16.07 6.30 18.27
CA TYR A 147 -15.18 7.31 17.72
C TYR A 147 -15.31 7.40 16.18
N PHE A 148 -15.42 6.25 15.49
CA PHE A 148 -15.61 6.23 14.03
C PHE A 148 -16.94 6.85 13.62
N GLU A 149 -18.01 6.56 14.37
CA GLU A 149 -19.34 7.17 14.17
C GLU A 149 -19.30 8.70 14.32
N ALA A 150 -18.57 9.18 15.32
CA ALA A 150 -18.40 10.62 15.54
C ALA A 150 -17.47 11.29 14.50
N ASN A 151 -16.62 10.53 13.81
CA ASN A 151 -15.63 11.02 12.85
C ASN A 151 -15.70 10.30 11.48
N PRO A 152 -16.84 10.31 10.78
CA PRO A 152 -17.07 9.47 9.59
C PRO A 152 -16.23 9.89 8.38
N LYS A 153 -15.77 11.14 8.31
CA LYS A 153 -14.91 11.62 7.21
C LYS A 153 -13.54 10.96 7.23
N ASN A 154 -12.99 10.75 8.42
CA ASN A 154 -11.67 10.14 8.60
C ASN A 154 -11.75 8.61 8.69
N ASN A 155 -12.92 8.09 9.06
CA ASN A 155 -13.16 6.66 9.27
C ASN A 155 -14.40 6.19 8.50
N PRO A 156 -14.35 6.11 7.17
CA PRO A 156 -15.49 5.69 6.36
C PRO A 156 -15.90 4.25 6.68
N LEU A 157 -17.17 4.03 7.01
CA LEU A 157 -17.71 2.72 7.41
C LEU A 157 -17.40 1.62 6.39
N VAL A 158 -17.48 1.94 5.08
CA VAL A 158 -17.21 0.98 4.00
C VAL A 158 -15.76 0.47 4.05
N LEU A 159 -14.80 1.34 4.36
CA LEU A 159 -13.40 0.94 4.51
C LEU A 159 -13.23 0.05 5.74
N THR A 160 -13.79 0.45 6.87
CA THR A 160 -13.74 -0.32 8.13
C THR A 160 -14.29 -1.74 7.94
N ILE A 161 -15.48 -1.86 7.32
CA ILE A 161 -16.08 -3.17 7.03
C ILE A 161 -15.19 -4.00 6.08
N SER A 162 -14.67 -3.38 5.02
CA SER A 162 -13.80 -4.06 4.05
C SER A 162 -12.53 -4.60 4.69
N MET A 163 -11.98 -3.88 5.67
CA MET A 163 -10.77 -4.29 6.37
C MET A 163 -11.04 -5.41 7.35
N LEU A 164 -12.11 -5.33 8.14
CA LEU A 164 -12.54 -6.43 9.01
C LEU A 164 -12.86 -7.69 8.19
N PHE A 165 -13.55 -7.55 7.06
CA PHE A 165 -13.81 -8.67 6.16
C PHE A 165 -12.52 -9.31 5.67
N ARG A 166 -11.54 -8.51 5.23
CA ARG A 166 -10.22 -9.00 4.79
C ARG A 166 -9.50 -9.73 5.93
N TYR A 167 -9.55 -9.17 7.13
CA TYR A 167 -8.93 -9.82 8.30
C TYR A 167 -9.53 -11.21 8.54
N PHE A 168 -10.84 -11.34 8.61
CA PHE A 168 -11.48 -12.64 8.86
C PHE A 168 -11.32 -13.62 7.69
N LEU A 169 -11.32 -13.14 6.45
CA LEU A 169 -11.01 -13.97 5.28
C LEU A 169 -9.58 -14.53 5.35
N ASN A 170 -8.62 -13.69 5.71
CA ASN A 170 -7.24 -14.12 5.91
C ASN A 170 -7.10 -15.07 7.09
N LEU A 171 -7.85 -14.86 8.16
CA LEU A 171 -7.89 -15.77 9.31
C LEU A 171 -8.40 -17.16 8.91
N LEU A 172 -9.47 -17.22 8.14
CA LEU A 172 -9.98 -18.47 7.56
C LEU A 172 -8.92 -19.15 6.68
N THR A 173 -8.26 -18.38 5.81
CA THR A 173 -7.18 -18.88 4.96
C THR A 173 -6.02 -19.42 5.81
N TYR A 174 -5.65 -18.74 6.89
CA TYR A 174 -4.63 -19.18 7.83
C TYR A 174 -4.98 -20.55 8.42
N HIS A 175 -6.23 -20.76 8.86
CA HIS A 175 -6.68 -22.06 9.38
C HIS A 175 -6.54 -23.19 8.36
N TYR A 176 -6.92 -22.95 7.11
CA TYR A 176 -6.77 -23.96 6.05
C TYR A 176 -5.30 -24.28 5.76
N GLN A 177 -4.46 -23.27 5.73
CA GLN A 177 -3.06 -23.42 5.32
C GLN A 177 -2.10 -23.79 6.44
N LYS A 178 -2.49 -23.62 7.70
CA LYS A 178 -1.63 -23.85 8.88
C LYS A 178 -0.99 -25.23 8.92
N LYS A 179 -1.69 -26.26 8.42
CA LYS A 179 -1.18 -27.64 8.42
C LYS A 179 -0.20 -27.91 7.28
N SER A 180 -0.34 -27.21 6.16
CA SER A 180 0.44 -27.42 4.93
C SER A 180 1.60 -26.45 4.76
N THR A 181 1.61 -25.33 5.50
CA THR A 181 2.60 -24.27 5.37
C THR A 181 3.31 -24.02 6.71
N PRO A 182 4.40 -24.73 6.99
CA PRO A 182 5.13 -24.58 8.26
C PRO A 182 5.96 -23.29 8.37
N ASN A 183 6.25 -22.63 7.24
CA ASN A 183 7.10 -21.44 7.21
C ASN A 183 6.26 -20.16 7.37
N GLN A 184 6.61 -19.32 8.36
CA GLN A 184 5.93 -18.05 8.64
C GLN A 184 6.02 -17.06 7.46
N GLN A 185 7.14 -17.01 6.76
CA GLN A 185 7.30 -16.10 5.62
C GLN A 185 6.39 -16.52 4.45
N GLU A 186 6.29 -17.81 4.19
CA GLU A 186 5.41 -18.36 3.17
C GLU A 186 3.93 -18.14 3.53
N MET A 187 3.57 -18.33 4.79
CA MET A 187 2.22 -18.03 5.30
C MET A 187 1.87 -16.55 5.10
N ALA A 188 2.75 -15.63 5.48
CA ALA A 188 2.52 -14.20 5.27
C ALA A 188 2.35 -13.85 3.78
N ARG A 189 3.12 -14.51 2.90
CA ARG A 189 3.01 -14.37 1.44
C ARG A 189 1.65 -14.87 0.92
N LEU A 190 1.18 -16.02 1.39
CA LEU A 190 -0.12 -16.58 1.02
C LEU A 190 -1.29 -15.68 1.47
N LEU A 191 -1.19 -15.12 2.67
CA LEU A 191 -2.18 -14.17 3.21
C LEU A 191 -2.08 -12.77 2.55
N GLY A 192 -1.02 -12.51 1.79
CA GLY A 192 -0.77 -11.19 1.19
C GLY A 192 -0.52 -10.10 2.22
N ILE A 193 0.10 -10.42 3.37
CA ILE A 193 0.39 -9.50 4.46
C ILE A 193 1.89 -9.36 4.70
N ASN A 194 2.29 -8.26 5.38
CA ASN A 194 3.66 -8.17 5.88
C ASN A 194 3.86 -9.21 7.00
N PRO A 195 4.98 -9.97 7.03
CA PRO A 195 5.27 -10.97 8.07
C PRO A 195 5.17 -10.46 9.51
N TYR A 196 5.40 -9.17 9.73
CA TYR A 196 5.25 -8.52 11.03
C TYR A 196 3.83 -8.70 11.62
N PHE A 197 2.80 -8.63 10.78
CA PHE A 197 1.40 -8.77 11.22
C PHE A 197 0.92 -10.22 11.35
N LEU A 198 1.76 -11.21 11.01
CA LEU A 198 1.38 -12.61 11.08
C LEU A 198 1.04 -13.06 12.52
N LYS A 199 1.68 -12.41 13.51
CA LYS A 199 1.40 -12.68 14.94
C LYS A 199 -0.07 -12.44 15.28
N ASP A 200 -0.68 -11.39 14.75
CA ASP A 200 -2.08 -11.03 15.01
C ASP A 200 -3.03 -12.11 14.48
N TYR A 201 -2.71 -12.68 13.30
CA TYR A 201 -3.47 -13.83 12.76
C TYR A 201 -3.24 -15.10 13.56
N THR A 202 -2.03 -15.33 14.07
CA THR A 202 -1.73 -16.48 14.93
C THR A 202 -2.50 -16.41 16.26
N GLU A 203 -2.61 -15.23 16.83
CA GLU A 203 -3.38 -14.99 18.06
C GLU A 203 -4.89 -15.06 17.81
N GLY A 204 -5.36 -14.43 16.72
CA GLY A 204 -6.76 -14.51 16.30
C GLY A 204 -7.22 -15.95 16.07
N ALA A 205 -6.39 -16.75 15.39
CA ALA A 205 -6.69 -18.17 15.10
C ALA A 205 -6.74 -19.09 16.33
N LYS A 206 -6.40 -18.62 17.52
CA LYS A 206 -6.60 -19.35 18.78
C LYS A 206 -7.97 -19.09 19.38
N ARG A 207 -8.67 -18.04 18.95
CA ARG A 207 -9.92 -17.57 19.54
C ARG A 207 -11.11 -17.71 18.61
N TYR A 208 -10.89 -17.62 17.35
CA TYR A 208 -11.84 -17.78 16.27
C TYR A 208 -11.42 -18.98 15.39
#